data_514c98c198fd2000bec2b39dd48d19bd
#
_entry.id   514c98c198fd2000bec2b39dd48d19bd
#
_cell.length_a   1.000
_cell.length_b   1.000
_cell.length_c   1.000
_cell.angle_alpha   90.00
_cell.angle_beta   90.00
_cell.angle_gamma   90.00
#
_symmetry.space_group_name_H-M   'P 1'
#
loop_
_entity.id
_entity.type
_entity.pdbx_description
1 polymer ?
#
loop_
_entity_poly.entity_id
_entity_poly.type
_entity_poly.pdbx_seq_one_letter_code
_entity_poly.pdbx_strand_id
1 'polypeptide(L)'
;MFLEDDFKPIAEARVRIKFGVAFFVLILLLVIIRLGFVSLSGKKQASNFLSSSVETFRADLLDRNSQVLATTLRTYSLYVEPKKIWNSTETIQKISSVRPLLDVNVLSRRINSPKSFVRIERGLNPKERQAIFSLGLPGVTFREELKRVYPRRNLASHIVGYTDSDLIGTAGSERAFNKELSSGEFEAINLSVDMRVQYAVYDELRNGMQKHRSQSNAGIVLNIKTGEILSMVSLPNYDPNNPGVSDPRGEFNNATMSTYDLGSVFKPLTMAMALEDEVSSLTETYPVHQPFRVRNKFIRDDHPSEIPLAMPKILAESSNRGTAMLALRVGGDQQKKYLQELGLFDRAPIELFESTKPQLQSNWIDLTTVTVSYGHGISVTPLALASAIGATLNDGLYISPTILKYNPNSKLETRRVFSSETSNSVKDMMRYVVTHGTGKNANVPGYGVLGKTGTAEKPTKGGYDQDRLVTSFVGAFPYDDPTYLVMVTYDEPQSSPETYGFKGAGWNAAPTTGAIIERIAPMLGVTREVSPLVKSPFGLELSP
;
A
#
# COMPACT_ATOMS: atom_id res chain seq x y z
N MET A 1 111.02 -18.61 20.19
CA MET A 1 110.36 -17.47 19.55
C MET A 1 109.62 -17.94 18.33
N PHE A 2 108.67 -18.85 18.55
CA PHE A 2 107.78 -19.36 17.50
C PHE A 2 106.46 -19.94 18.10
N LEU A 3 105.65 -19.16 18.71
CA LEU A 3 104.34 -19.59 19.23
C LEU A 3 103.26 -18.46 19.38
N GLU A 4 103.55 -17.23 18.91
CA GLU A 4 102.61 -16.13 19.03
C GLU A 4 101.83 -15.79 17.80
N ASP A 5 102.15 -16.24 16.61
CA ASP A 5 101.51 -15.89 15.32
C ASP A 5 100.39 -16.81 14.92
N ASP A 6 100.28 -18.02 15.49
CA ASP A 6 99.24 -18.99 15.12
C ASP A 6 97.83 -18.76 15.77
N PHE A 7 97.73 -17.87 16.79
CA PHE A 7 96.48 -17.64 17.46
C PHE A 7 95.65 -16.46 16.91
N LYS A 8 96.28 -15.55 16.17
CA LYS A 8 95.58 -14.38 15.58
C LYS A 8 94.45 -14.72 14.66
N PRO A 9 94.61 -15.65 13.68
CA PRO A 9 93.50 -16.00 12.73
C PRO A 9 92.29 -16.67 13.43
N ILE A 10 92.56 -17.40 14.53
CA ILE A 10 91.47 -18.06 15.30
C ILE A 10 90.70 -17.02 16.14
N ALA A 11 91.34 -16.00 16.64
CA ALA A 11 90.71 -14.92 17.40
C ALA A 11 89.82 -14.05 16.47
N GLU A 12 90.30 -13.72 15.26
CA GLU A 12 89.54 -13.02 14.25
C GLU A 12 88.34 -13.85 13.72
N ALA A 13 88.50 -15.15 13.50
CA ALA A 13 87.43 -16.04 13.14
C ALA A 13 86.35 -16.11 14.23
N ARG A 14 86.72 -16.16 15.53
CA ARG A 14 85.77 -16.14 16.63
C ARG A 14 84.96 -14.82 16.69
N VAL A 15 85.63 -13.69 16.41
CA VAL A 15 84.94 -12.39 16.36
C VAL A 15 83.95 -12.34 15.19
N ARG A 16 84.34 -12.80 13.98
CA ARG A 16 83.44 -12.88 12.82
C ARG A 16 82.26 -13.80 13.05
N ILE A 17 82.47 -14.94 13.70
CA ILE A 17 81.38 -15.86 14.09
C ILE A 17 80.43 -15.19 15.09
N LYS A 18 80.96 -14.48 16.12
CA LYS A 18 80.14 -13.75 17.06
C LYS A 18 79.28 -12.66 16.39
N PHE A 19 79.87 -11.92 15.42
CA PHE A 19 79.14 -10.93 14.65
C PHE A 19 78.07 -11.60 13.74
N GLY A 20 78.38 -12.73 13.12
CA GLY A 20 77.43 -13.52 12.32
C GLY A 20 76.27 -14.03 13.16
N VAL A 21 76.56 -14.58 14.36
CA VAL A 21 75.51 -15.04 15.29
C VAL A 21 74.68 -13.87 15.80
N ALA A 22 75.29 -12.73 16.18
CA ALA A 22 74.55 -11.54 16.62
C ALA A 22 73.64 -10.98 15.50
N PHE A 23 74.10 -10.98 14.25
CA PHE A 23 73.32 -10.56 13.10
C PHE A 23 72.11 -11.51 12.86
N PHE A 24 72.32 -12.83 12.95
CA PHE A 24 71.25 -13.81 12.83
C PHE A 24 70.21 -13.70 13.94
N VAL A 25 70.66 -13.49 15.18
CA VAL A 25 69.76 -13.24 16.32
C VAL A 25 68.95 -11.96 16.11
N LEU A 26 69.57 -10.90 15.56
CA LEU A 26 68.88 -9.64 15.27
C LEU A 26 67.79 -9.85 14.19
N ILE A 27 68.08 -10.58 13.12
CA ILE A 27 67.11 -10.91 12.11
C ILE A 27 65.96 -11.75 12.67
N LEU A 28 66.27 -12.75 13.50
CA LEU A 28 65.24 -13.58 14.15
C LEU A 28 64.32 -12.73 15.06
N LEU A 29 64.90 -11.80 15.77
CA LEU A 29 64.15 -10.88 16.64
C LEU A 29 63.25 -9.95 15.84
N LEU A 30 63.71 -9.41 14.72
CA LEU A 30 62.93 -8.62 13.78
C LEU A 30 61.76 -9.44 13.16
N VAL A 31 61.98 -10.71 12.81
CA VAL A 31 60.95 -11.62 12.31
C VAL A 31 59.92 -11.90 13.40
N ILE A 32 60.35 -12.15 14.65
CA ILE A 32 59.44 -12.38 15.77
C ILE A 32 58.59 -11.12 16.05
N ILE A 33 59.19 -9.93 16.07
CA ILE A 33 58.50 -8.67 16.24
C ILE A 33 57.48 -8.44 15.13
N ARG A 34 57.87 -8.71 13.88
CA ARG A 34 56.98 -8.58 12.73
C ARG A 34 55.84 -9.58 12.76
N LEU A 35 56.06 -10.83 13.14
CA LEU A 35 55.05 -11.86 13.32
C LEU A 35 54.07 -11.48 14.45
N GLY A 36 54.60 -10.95 15.55
CA GLY A 36 53.78 -10.41 16.68
C GLY A 36 52.91 -9.24 16.21
N PHE A 37 53.48 -8.31 15.45
CA PHE A 37 52.75 -7.16 14.91
C PHE A 37 51.65 -7.61 13.89
N VAL A 38 51.94 -8.54 12.99
CA VAL A 38 51.00 -9.10 12.04
C VAL A 38 49.90 -9.90 12.77
N SER A 39 50.26 -10.67 13.80
CA SER A 39 49.30 -11.44 14.61
C SER A 39 48.32 -10.53 15.39
N LEU A 40 48.85 -9.43 15.95
CA LEU A 40 48.03 -8.44 16.67
C LEU A 40 47.21 -7.54 15.74
N SER A 41 47.78 -7.15 14.60
CA SER A 41 47.06 -6.39 13.57
C SER A 41 46.07 -7.25 12.80
N GLY A 42 46.37 -8.51 12.55
CA GLY A 42 45.49 -9.47 11.85
C GLY A 42 44.22 -9.78 12.66
N LYS A 43 44.24 -9.73 13.98
CA LYS A 43 43.02 -9.87 14.81
C LYS A 43 42.00 -8.75 14.56
N LYS A 44 42.46 -7.50 14.33
CA LYS A 44 41.55 -6.40 13.96
C LYS A 44 41.02 -6.51 12.52
N GLN A 45 41.84 -7.01 11.60
CA GLN A 45 41.40 -7.21 10.22
C GLN A 45 40.56 -8.48 10.06
N ALA A 46 40.86 -9.55 10.78
CA ALA A 46 40.04 -10.77 10.77
C ALA A 46 38.66 -10.54 11.43
N SER A 47 38.57 -9.73 12.48
CA SER A 47 37.26 -9.35 13.04
C SER A 47 36.44 -8.49 12.08
N ASN A 48 37.08 -7.62 11.30
CA ASN A 48 36.40 -6.86 10.24
C ASN A 48 36.07 -7.71 9.00
N PHE A 49 36.86 -8.75 8.70
CA PHE A 49 36.53 -9.71 7.62
C PHE A 49 35.45 -10.71 8.06
N LEU A 50 35.40 -11.10 9.32
CA LEU A 50 34.34 -11.96 9.86
C LEU A 50 33.05 -11.19 10.17
N SER A 51 33.13 -9.87 10.42
CA SER A 51 31.97 -9.00 10.54
C SER A 51 31.43 -8.49 9.18
N SER A 52 32.18 -8.68 8.07
CA SER A 52 31.75 -8.23 6.74
C SER A 52 31.14 -9.31 5.86
N SER A 53 30.80 -10.49 6.40
CA SER A 53 30.14 -11.53 5.61
C SER A 53 29.19 -12.46 6.39
N VAL A 54 28.52 -11.96 7.41
CA VAL A 54 27.16 -12.41 7.58
C VAL A 54 26.38 -11.64 6.52
N GLU A 55 26.20 -12.20 5.32
CA GLU A 55 25.21 -11.72 4.37
C GLU A 55 23.88 -11.74 5.13
N THR A 56 23.53 -10.59 5.73
CA THR A 56 22.22 -10.42 6.36
C THR A 56 21.22 -10.46 5.23
N PHE A 57 20.57 -11.60 5.09
CA PHE A 57 19.45 -11.73 4.16
C PHE A 57 18.41 -10.68 4.55
N ARG A 58 17.95 -9.92 3.57
CA ARG A 58 16.83 -9.01 3.78
C ARG A 58 15.62 -9.82 4.24
N ALA A 59 15.03 -9.45 5.37
CA ALA A 59 13.90 -10.14 6.00
C ALA A 59 12.71 -10.30 5.05
N ASP A 60 11.94 -11.34 5.21
CA ASP A 60 10.75 -11.59 4.39
C ASP A 60 9.61 -10.62 4.72
N LEU A 61 8.79 -10.29 3.71
CA LEU A 61 7.48 -9.69 3.93
C LEU A 61 6.42 -10.78 3.82
N LEU A 62 5.58 -10.89 4.83
CA LEU A 62 4.52 -11.89 4.91
C LEU A 62 3.15 -11.19 5.00
N ASP A 63 2.11 -11.85 4.51
CA ASP A 63 0.73 -11.45 4.79
C ASP A 63 0.33 -11.83 6.23
N ARG A 64 -0.88 -11.45 6.66
CA ARG A 64 -1.37 -11.77 8.01
C ARG A 64 -1.47 -13.28 8.31
N ASN A 65 -1.51 -14.12 7.27
CA ASN A 65 -1.61 -15.59 7.34
C ASN A 65 -0.25 -16.27 7.05
N SER A 66 0.86 -15.51 7.15
CA SER A 66 2.23 -16.00 6.91
C SER A 66 2.49 -16.46 5.47
N GLN A 67 1.72 -15.94 4.49
CA GLN A 67 2.00 -16.16 3.07
C GLN A 67 3.09 -15.19 2.61
N VAL A 68 4.07 -15.71 1.89
CA VAL A 68 5.21 -14.92 1.40
C VAL A 68 4.76 -13.89 0.34
N LEU A 69 5.04 -12.62 0.60
CA LEU A 69 4.82 -11.49 -0.29
C LEU A 69 6.13 -11.03 -0.96
N ALA A 70 7.22 -11.02 -0.21
CA ALA A 70 8.56 -10.76 -0.73
C ALA A 70 9.58 -11.61 0.03
N THR A 71 10.52 -12.20 -0.71
CA THR A 71 11.61 -13.00 -0.15
C THR A 71 12.90 -12.79 -0.93
N THR A 72 14.05 -13.09 -0.32
CA THR A 72 15.36 -12.97 -0.96
C THR A 72 15.88 -14.33 -1.32
N LEU A 73 16.18 -14.53 -2.61
CA LEU A 73 16.73 -15.78 -3.13
C LEU A 73 18.18 -15.60 -3.53
N ARG A 74 19.00 -16.64 -3.32
CA ARG A 74 20.33 -16.76 -3.93
C ARG A 74 20.16 -17.12 -5.40
N THR A 75 20.73 -16.30 -6.25
CA THR A 75 20.73 -16.45 -7.71
C THR A 75 22.16 -16.32 -8.24
N TYR A 76 22.35 -16.54 -9.51
CA TYR A 76 23.66 -16.43 -10.14
C TYR A 76 23.60 -15.47 -11.33
N SER A 77 24.62 -14.63 -11.45
CA SER A 77 24.83 -13.82 -12.63
C SER A 77 25.86 -14.49 -13.54
N LEU A 78 25.51 -14.59 -14.81
CA LEU A 78 26.38 -15.10 -15.87
C LEU A 78 27.31 -13.99 -16.35
N TYR A 79 28.58 -14.25 -16.30
CA TYR A 79 29.63 -13.37 -16.82
C TYR A 79 30.47 -14.07 -17.87
N VAL A 80 31.05 -13.30 -18.77
CA VAL A 80 32.05 -13.77 -19.71
C VAL A 80 33.30 -12.89 -19.62
N GLU A 81 34.44 -13.55 -19.84
CA GLU A 81 35.74 -12.93 -20.08
C GLU A 81 36.02 -13.04 -21.58
N PRO A 82 35.70 -12.03 -22.42
CA PRO A 82 35.79 -12.13 -23.87
C PRO A 82 37.16 -12.60 -24.39
N LYS A 83 38.21 -12.15 -23.73
CA LYS A 83 39.60 -12.54 -24.09
C LYS A 83 39.94 -14.03 -23.86
N LYS A 84 39.15 -14.75 -23.08
CA LYS A 84 39.32 -16.18 -22.78
C LYS A 84 38.37 -17.07 -23.58
N ILE A 85 37.51 -16.49 -24.40
CA ILE A 85 36.58 -17.23 -25.26
C ILE A 85 37.32 -17.64 -26.53
N TRP A 86 37.43 -18.95 -26.77
CA TRP A 86 38.14 -19.49 -27.93
C TRP A 86 37.29 -19.42 -29.20
N ASN A 87 35.99 -19.70 -29.09
CA ASN A 87 35.06 -19.68 -30.22
C ASN A 87 33.78 -18.98 -29.83
N SER A 88 33.65 -17.72 -30.26
CA SER A 88 32.48 -16.88 -29.94
C SER A 88 31.18 -17.45 -30.52
N THR A 89 31.21 -17.97 -31.74
CA THR A 89 30.02 -18.53 -32.41
C THR A 89 29.50 -19.76 -31.68
N GLU A 90 30.37 -20.69 -31.32
CA GLU A 90 30.01 -21.88 -30.54
C GLU A 90 29.48 -21.51 -29.16
N THR A 91 30.13 -20.56 -28.48
CA THR A 91 29.71 -20.09 -27.16
C THR A 91 28.33 -19.48 -27.23
N ILE A 92 28.03 -18.64 -28.23
CA ILE A 92 26.72 -18.06 -28.46
C ILE A 92 25.65 -19.14 -28.66
N GLN A 93 25.93 -20.10 -29.59
CA GLN A 93 24.99 -21.20 -29.90
C GLN A 93 24.67 -22.04 -28.65
N LYS A 94 25.70 -22.45 -27.91
CA LYS A 94 25.56 -23.30 -26.73
C LYS A 94 24.82 -22.57 -25.59
N ILE A 95 25.13 -21.29 -25.33
CA ILE A 95 24.39 -20.51 -24.32
C ILE A 95 22.93 -20.31 -24.76
N SER A 96 22.68 -19.98 -26.03
CA SER A 96 21.33 -19.80 -26.57
C SER A 96 20.49 -21.07 -26.54
N SER A 97 21.11 -22.27 -26.69
CA SER A 97 20.39 -23.53 -26.58
C SER A 97 19.84 -23.80 -25.16
N VAL A 98 20.54 -23.35 -24.12
CA VAL A 98 20.12 -23.44 -22.71
C VAL A 98 19.24 -22.26 -22.30
N ARG A 99 19.44 -21.09 -22.93
CA ARG A 99 18.73 -19.85 -22.66
C ARG A 99 18.09 -19.27 -23.92
N PRO A 100 17.03 -19.91 -24.47
CA PRO A 100 16.42 -19.49 -25.74
C PRO A 100 15.79 -18.10 -25.70
N LEU A 101 15.48 -17.56 -24.49
CA LEU A 101 14.92 -16.21 -24.30
C LEU A 101 15.98 -15.09 -24.33
N LEU A 102 17.29 -15.42 -24.33
CA LEU A 102 18.34 -14.42 -24.50
C LEU A 102 18.38 -13.91 -25.93
N ASP A 103 18.37 -12.60 -26.11
CA ASP A 103 18.60 -11.98 -27.42
C ASP A 103 20.00 -12.28 -27.91
N VAL A 104 20.08 -13.07 -28.99
CA VAL A 104 21.33 -13.51 -29.61
C VAL A 104 22.21 -12.33 -30.04
N ASN A 105 21.62 -11.21 -30.49
CA ASN A 105 22.36 -10.03 -30.89
C ASN A 105 22.99 -9.33 -29.68
N VAL A 106 22.26 -9.28 -28.56
CA VAL A 106 22.79 -8.74 -27.30
C VAL A 106 23.89 -9.65 -26.75
N LEU A 107 23.68 -10.95 -26.77
CA LEU A 107 24.68 -11.96 -26.37
C LEU A 107 25.95 -11.85 -27.22
N SER A 108 25.82 -11.77 -28.53
CA SER A 108 26.94 -11.62 -29.48
C SER A 108 27.76 -10.35 -29.21
N ARG A 109 27.07 -9.21 -29.04
CA ARG A 109 27.76 -7.94 -28.72
C ARG A 109 28.53 -8.00 -27.40
N ARG A 110 27.96 -8.68 -26.38
CA ARG A 110 28.59 -8.81 -25.06
C ARG A 110 29.79 -9.78 -25.09
N ILE A 111 29.68 -10.90 -25.80
CA ILE A 111 30.76 -11.88 -25.96
C ILE A 111 31.93 -11.29 -26.75
N ASN A 112 31.66 -10.49 -27.78
CA ASN A 112 32.69 -9.85 -28.61
C ASN A 112 33.09 -8.45 -28.08
N SER A 113 32.79 -8.12 -26.84
CA SER A 113 33.16 -6.85 -26.24
C SER A 113 34.68 -6.73 -26.03
N PRO A 114 35.27 -5.54 -26.19
CA PRO A 114 36.68 -5.28 -25.87
C PRO A 114 36.96 -5.28 -24.35
N LYS A 115 35.95 -5.30 -23.50
CA LYS A 115 36.10 -5.32 -22.06
C LYS A 115 36.63 -6.67 -21.57
N SER A 116 37.39 -6.64 -20.47
CA SER A 116 37.96 -7.86 -19.88
C SER A 116 36.90 -8.74 -19.17
N PHE A 117 35.80 -8.15 -18.71
CA PHE A 117 34.76 -8.83 -17.95
C PHE A 117 33.40 -8.21 -18.27
N VAL A 118 32.44 -9.03 -18.70
CA VAL A 118 31.13 -8.57 -19.16
C VAL A 118 30.03 -9.44 -18.56
N ARG A 119 29.04 -8.82 -17.93
CA ARG A 119 27.85 -9.51 -17.46
C ARG A 119 26.91 -9.81 -18.62
N ILE A 120 26.48 -11.06 -18.76
CA ILE A 120 25.53 -11.52 -19.77
C ILE A 120 24.09 -11.45 -19.23
N GLU A 121 23.83 -12.07 -18.08
CA GLU A 121 22.48 -12.18 -17.51
C GLU A 121 22.56 -12.21 -15.99
N ARG A 122 21.50 -11.71 -15.32
CA ARG A 122 21.30 -11.81 -13.88
C ARG A 122 20.18 -12.80 -13.52
N GLY A 123 20.21 -13.30 -12.30
CA GLY A 123 19.08 -14.00 -11.70
C GLY A 123 18.89 -15.43 -12.21
N LEU A 124 19.95 -16.09 -12.68
CA LEU A 124 19.92 -17.51 -12.99
C LEU A 124 19.63 -18.33 -11.73
N ASN A 125 18.71 -19.25 -11.82
CA ASN A 125 18.51 -20.23 -10.76
C ASN A 125 19.63 -21.30 -10.76
N PRO A 126 19.75 -22.12 -9.67
CA PRO A 126 20.79 -23.15 -9.60
C PRO A 126 20.80 -24.15 -10.76
N LYS A 127 19.62 -24.51 -11.29
CA LYS A 127 19.51 -25.44 -12.44
C LYS A 127 20.03 -24.82 -13.73
N GLU A 128 19.65 -23.55 -13.98
CA GLU A 128 20.12 -22.80 -15.16
C GLU A 128 21.64 -22.58 -15.11
N ARG A 129 22.16 -22.19 -13.92
CA ARG A 129 23.61 -22.11 -13.70
C ARG A 129 24.31 -23.44 -14.03
N GLN A 130 23.81 -24.55 -13.48
CA GLN A 130 24.39 -25.87 -13.68
C GLN A 130 24.35 -26.29 -15.16
N ALA A 131 23.25 -26.02 -15.85
CA ALA A 131 23.12 -26.35 -17.29
C ALA A 131 24.17 -25.59 -18.12
N ILE A 132 24.38 -24.30 -17.88
CA ILE A 132 25.39 -23.52 -18.57
C ILE A 132 26.82 -23.96 -18.16
N PHE A 133 27.05 -24.23 -16.86
CA PHE A 133 28.32 -24.69 -16.34
C PHE A 133 28.75 -26.01 -16.99
N SER A 134 27.82 -26.94 -17.19
CA SER A 134 28.06 -28.24 -17.81
C SER A 134 28.47 -28.16 -19.29
N LEU A 135 28.27 -27.00 -19.94
CA LEU A 135 28.73 -26.78 -21.31
C LEU A 135 30.28 -26.68 -21.44
N GLY A 136 30.99 -26.49 -20.30
CA GLY A 136 32.43 -26.41 -20.24
C GLY A 136 33.05 -25.27 -21.07
N LEU A 137 32.35 -24.12 -21.16
CA LEU A 137 32.76 -23.03 -22.03
C LEU A 137 33.90 -22.20 -21.41
N PRO A 138 35.08 -22.09 -22.09
CA PRO A 138 36.17 -21.23 -21.61
C PRO A 138 35.73 -19.77 -21.50
N GLY A 139 36.16 -19.08 -20.45
CA GLY A 139 35.85 -17.66 -20.22
C GLY A 139 34.43 -17.40 -19.71
N VAL A 140 33.62 -18.44 -19.45
CA VAL A 140 32.30 -18.32 -18.82
C VAL A 140 32.43 -18.51 -17.32
N THR A 141 31.91 -17.56 -16.53
CA THR A 141 31.98 -17.56 -15.06
C THR A 141 30.67 -17.15 -14.44
N PHE A 142 30.49 -17.48 -13.16
CA PHE A 142 29.28 -17.15 -12.40
C PHE A 142 29.67 -16.40 -11.15
N ARG A 143 28.82 -15.43 -10.78
CA ARG A 143 28.87 -14.79 -9.46
C ARG A 143 27.55 -15.01 -8.76
N GLU A 144 27.59 -15.34 -7.50
CA GLU A 144 26.42 -15.41 -6.66
C GLU A 144 25.94 -13.99 -6.38
N GLU A 145 24.63 -13.77 -6.49
CA GLU A 145 23.97 -12.51 -6.20
C GLU A 145 22.66 -12.79 -5.47
N LEU A 146 22.28 -11.90 -4.58
CA LEU A 146 20.96 -11.92 -3.96
C LEU A 146 19.95 -11.24 -4.87
N LYS A 147 18.76 -11.82 -4.96
CA LYS A 147 17.65 -11.27 -5.73
C LYS A 147 16.38 -11.26 -4.90
N ARG A 148 15.77 -10.08 -4.77
CA ARG A 148 14.44 -9.94 -4.18
C ARG A 148 13.39 -10.45 -5.17
N VAL A 149 12.44 -11.25 -4.68
CA VAL A 149 11.41 -11.88 -5.51
C VAL A 149 10.05 -11.65 -4.84
N TYR A 150 9.07 -11.33 -5.67
CA TYR A 150 7.69 -11.04 -5.30
C TYR A 150 6.76 -12.10 -5.90
N PRO A 151 6.48 -13.22 -5.18
CA PRO A 151 5.76 -14.36 -5.75
C PRO A 151 4.33 -14.03 -6.18
N ARG A 152 3.71 -13.02 -5.55
CA ARG A 152 2.34 -12.58 -5.84
C ARG A 152 2.25 -11.56 -6.97
N ARG A 153 3.39 -11.19 -7.56
CA ARG A 153 3.49 -10.25 -8.68
C ARG A 153 2.69 -8.96 -8.43
N ASN A 154 1.82 -8.57 -9.37
CA ASN A 154 1.05 -7.33 -9.33
C ASN A 154 -0.10 -7.31 -8.30
N LEU A 155 -0.43 -8.44 -7.65
CA LEU A 155 -1.62 -8.54 -6.79
C LEU A 155 -1.58 -7.61 -5.57
N ALA A 156 -0.40 -7.37 -5.00
CA ALA A 156 -0.22 -6.48 -3.84
C ALA A 156 0.89 -5.44 -4.05
N SER A 157 1.12 -5.03 -5.31
CA SER A 157 2.26 -4.19 -5.69
C SER A 157 2.39 -2.90 -4.89
N HIS A 158 1.28 -2.17 -4.67
CA HIS A 158 1.30 -0.89 -3.96
C HIS A 158 1.49 -1.03 -2.44
N ILE A 159 1.15 -2.19 -1.85
CA ILE A 159 1.42 -2.48 -0.44
C ILE A 159 2.86 -2.92 -0.27
N VAL A 160 3.29 -3.90 -1.06
CA VAL A 160 4.62 -4.52 -0.95
C VAL A 160 5.71 -3.58 -1.46
N GLY A 161 5.51 -2.96 -2.62
CA GLY A 161 6.53 -2.18 -3.30
C GLY A 161 7.61 -3.03 -3.93
N TYR A 162 8.80 -2.46 -4.12
CA TYR A 162 9.96 -3.15 -4.69
C TYR A 162 11.28 -2.57 -4.20
N THR A 163 12.35 -3.32 -4.42
CA THR A 163 13.74 -2.89 -4.17
C THR A 163 14.46 -2.60 -5.49
N ASP A 164 15.53 -1.82 -5.40
CA ASP A 164 16.50 -1.72 -6.48
C ASP A 164 17.41 -2.97 -6.57
N SER A 165 18.41 -2.91 -7.45
CA SER A 165 19.37 -4.00 -7.64
C SER A 165 20.28 -4.27 -6.44
N ASP A 166 20.40 -3.33 -5.54
CA ASP A 166 21.24 -3.40 -4.35
C ASP A 166 20.42 -3.73 -3.08
N LEU A 167 19.16 -4.18 -3.29
CA LEU A 167 18.19 -4.56 -2.27
C LEU A 167 17.75 -3.39 -1.37
N ILE A 168 17.87 -2.15 -1.86
CA ILE A 168 17.36 -0.96 -1.16
C ILE A 168 15.89 -0.76 -1.52
N GLY A 169 15.04 -0.63 -0.52
CA GLY A 169 13.60 -0.41 -0.72
C GLY A 169 13.30 0.91 -1.43
N THR A 170 12.57 0.84 -2.55
CA THR A 170 12.27 1.99 -3.42
C THR A 170 10.83 2.45 -3.29
N ALA A 171 9.90 1.54 -3.06
CA ALA A 171 8.48 1.82 -2.91
C ALA A 171 7.82 0.88 -1.89
N GLY A 172 6.61 1.23 -1.44
CA GLY A 172 5.76 0.40 -0.59
C GLY A 172 6.40 0.02 0.75
N SER A 173 6.04 -1.14 1.27
CA SER A 173 6.59 -1.71 2.52
C SER A 173 8.10 -1.94 2.44
N GLU A 174 8.63 -2.27 1.27
CA GLU A 174 10.07 -2.40 1.06
C GLU A 174 10.82 -1.10 1.41
N ARG A 175 10.24 0.04 1.05
CA ARG A 175 10.79 1.36 1.39
C ARG A 175 10.45 1.77 2.82
N ALA A 176 9.21 1.57 3.23
CA ALA A 176 8.74 1.97 4.56
C ALA A 176 9.53 1.31 5.68
N PHE A 177 9.81 0.01 5.54
CA PHE A 177 10.53 -0.80 6.52
C PHE A 177 11.94 -1.17 6.07
N ASN A 178 12.57 -0.31 5.23
CA ASN A 178 13.89 -0.64 4.64
C ASN A 178 14.96 -0.91 5.70
N LYS A 179 14.95 -0.15 6.80
CA LYS A 179 15.92 -0.30 7.89
C LYS A 179 15.73 -1.64 8.61
N GLU A 180 14.50 -1.94 9.00
CA GLU A 180 14.13 -3.16 9.73
C GLU A 180 14.40 -4.40 8.88
N LEU A 181 14.00 -4.37 7.60
CA LEU A 181 14.21 -5.46 6.66
C LEU A 181 15.69 -5.76 6.39
N SER A 182 16.57 -4.76 6.52
CA SER A 182 18.02 -4.90 6.26
C SER A 182 18.84 -5.07 7.54
N SER A 183 18.25 -4.97 8.73
CA SER A 183 18.99 -4.98 10.00
C SER A 183 19.58 -6.35 10.36
N GLY A 184 18.94 -7.43 9.88
CA GLY A 184 19.24 -8.80 10.31
C GLY A 184 18.67 -9.16 11.68
N GLU A 185 17.90 -8.26 12.31
CA GLU A 185 17.24 -8.48 13.60
C GLU A 185 15.91 -9.23 13.46
N PHE A 186 15.31 -9.16 12.28
CA PHE A 186 14.02 -9.75 11.97
C PHE A 186 14.16 -10.84 10.90
N GLU A 187 13.48 -11.95 11.08
CA GLU A 187 13.33 -12.96 10.03
C GLU A 187 12.25 -12.56 9.02
N ALA A 188 11.17 -11.94 9.51
CA ALA A 188 10.06 -11.48 8.70
C ALA A 188 9.29 -10.32 9.35
N ILE A 189 8.63 -9.50 8.51
CA ILE A 189 7.62 -8.52 8.92
C ILE A 189 6.25 -8.99 8.44
N ASN A 190 5.30 -9.11 9.37
CA ASN A 190 3.93 -9.49 9.06
C ASN A 190 3.08 -8.25 8.76
N LEU A 191 2.58 -8.17 7.53
CA LEU A 191 1.65 -7.13 7.12
C LEU A 191 0.21 -7.51 7.50
N SER A 192 -0.67 -6.52 7.58
CA SER A 192 -2.10 -6.69 7.89
C SER A 192 -2.90 -7.29 6.71
N VAL A 193 -2.38 -7.19 5.49
CA VAL A 193 -3.07 -7.66 4.28
C VAL A 193 -3.38 -9.16 4.34
N ASP A 194 -4.60 -9.53 3.95
CA ASP A 194 -5.01 -10.91 3.71
C ASP A 194 -5.05 -11.16 2.20
N MET A 195 -4.20 -12.04 1.69
CA MET A 195 -4.08 -12.28 0.26
C MET A 195 -5.33 -12.88 -0.37
N ARG A 196 -6.21 -13.52 0.40
CA ARG A 196 -7.51 -14.01 -0.07
C ARG A 196 -8.46 -12.84 -0.32
N VAL A 197 -8.52 -11.90 0.64
CA VAL A 197 -9.29 -10.66 0.56
C VAL A 197 -8.74 -9.77 -0.55
N GLN A 198 -7.41 -9.60 -0.60
CA GLN A 198 -6.72 -8.82 -1.64
C GLN A 198 -7.05 -9.32 -3.05
N TYR A 199 -7.06 -10.65 -3.24
CA TYR A 199 -7.42 -11.23 -4.53
C TYR A 199 -8.90 -10.99 -4.90
N ALA A 200 -9.82 -11.15 -3.95
CA ALA A 200 -11.23 -10.90 -4.19
C ALA A 200 -11.49 -9.44 -4.61
N VAL A 201 -10.89 -8.48 -3.90
CA VAL A 201 -10.99 -7.04 -4.23
C VAL A 201 -10.36 -6.74 -5.59
N TYR A 202 -9.16 -7.28 -5.85
CA TYR A 202 -8.47 -7.10 -7.14
C TYR A 202 -9.30 -7.61 -8.32
N ASP A 203 -9.86 -8.79 -8.19
CA ASP A 203 -10.63 -9.44 -9.27
C ASP A 203 -11.91 -8.66 -9.58
N GLU A 204 -12.67 -8.24 -8.55
CA GLU A 204 -13.89 -7.43 -8.74
C GLU A 204 -13.57 -6.05 -9.34
N LEU A 205 -12.51 -5.39 -8.86
CA LEU A 205 -12.10 -4.08 -9.41
C LEU A 205 -11.61 -4.19 -10.85
N ARG A 206 -10.86 -5.24 -11.19
CA ARG A 206 -10.39 -5.48 -12.56
C ARG A 206 -11.56 -5.70 -13.51
N ASN A 207 -12.52 -6.53 -13.10
CA ASN A 207 -13.73 -6.79 -13.87
C ASN A 207 -14.57 -5.50 -14.01
N GLY A 208 -14.71 -4.74 -12.91
CA GLY A 208 -15.38 -3.44 -12.91
C GLY A 208 -14.68 -2.40 -13.80
N MET A 209 -13.34 -2.37 -13.82
CA MET A 209 -12.56 -1.49 -14.68
C MET A 209 -12.82 -1.76 -16.16
N GLN A 210 -12.86 -3.02 -16.54
CA GLN A 210 -13.18 -3.43 -17.91
C GLN A 210 -14.63 -3.11 -18.28
N LYS A 211 -15.58 -3.45 -17.39
CA LYS A 211 -17.02 -3.24 -17.61
C LYS A 211 -17.37 -1.76 -17.74
N HIS A 212 -16.86 -0.92 -16.86
CA HIS A 212 -17.17 0.50 -16.83
C HIS A 212 -16.12 1.37 -17.54
N ARG A 213 -15.09 0.76 -18.14
CA ARG A 213 -14.04 1.46 -18.90
C ARG A 213 -13.49 2.67 -18.15
N SER A 214 -13.32 2.56 -16.82
CA SER A 214 -12.79 3.61 -15.97
C SER A 214 -11.28 3.80 -16.18
N GLN A 215 -10.80 5.01 -15.93
CA GLN A 215 -9.37 5.33 -16.09
C GLN A 215 -8.51 4.73 -14.97
N SER A 216 -9.03 4.75 -13.76
CA SER A 216 -8.41 4.15 -12.59
C SER A 216 -9.45 3.74 -11.55
N ASN A 217 -9.08 2.83 -10.67
CA ASN A 217 -9.94 2.35 -9.58
C ASN A 217 -9.13 2.22 -8.30
N ALA A 218 -9.80 2.39 -7.17
CA ALA A 218 -9.24 2.04 -5.86
C ALA A 218 -10.25 1.20 -5.06
N GLY A 219 -9.75 0.22 -4.31
CA GLY A 219 -10.53 -0.59 -3.38
C GLY A 219 -9.77 -0.83 -2.09
N ILE A 220 -10.43 -0.59 -0.97
CA ILE A 220 -9.86 -0.69 0.37
C ILE A 220 -10.79 -1.57 1.22
N VAL A 221 -10.21 -2.49 1.98
CA VAL A 221 -10.89 -3.19 3.06
C VAL A 221 -10.15 -2.87 4.35
N LEU A 222 -10.84 -2.19 5.26
CA LEU A 222 -10.32 -1.73 6.54
C LEU A 222 -11.04 -2.44 7.69
N ASN A 223 -10.29 -2.99 8.65
CA ASN A 223 -10.83 -3.36 9.95
C ASN A 223 -10.90 -2.10 10.82
N ILE A 224 -12.11 -1.57 11.04
CA ILE A 224 -12.30 -0.31 11.78
C ILE A 224 -12.07 -0.46 13.29
N LYS A 225 -11.98 -1.69 13.82
CA LYS A 225 -11.69 -1.96 15.23
C LYS A 225 -10.19 -1.94 15.55
N THR A 226 -9.34 -2.18 14.55
CA THR A 226 -7.88 -2.28 14.73
C THR A 226 -7.07 -1.32 13.86
N GLY A 227 -7.70 -0.70 12.85
CA GLY A 227 -7.02 0.11 11.84
C GLY A 227 -6.31 -0.71 10.75
N GLU A 228 -6.33 -2.05 10.82
CA GLU A 228 -5.65 -2.90 9.85
C GLU A 228 -6.25 -2.78 8.44
N ILE A 229 -5.39 -2.51 7.47
CA ILE A 229 -5.75 -2.58 6.05
C ILE A 229 -5.63 -4.04 5.60
N LEU A 230 -6.78 -4.71 5.45
CA LEU A 230 -6.84 -6.11 5.02
C LEU A 230 -6.68 -6.26 3.52
N SER A 231 -6.99 -5.20 2.77
CA SER A 231 -6.77 -5.09 1.33
C SER A 231 -6.66 -3.62 0.92
N MET A 232 -5.74 -3.36 0.00
CA MET A 232 -5.64 -2.08 -0.70
C MET A 232 -5.21 -2.34 -2.14
N VAL A 233 -6.14 -2.14 -3.06
CA VAL A 233 -5.95 -2.33 -4.49
C VAL A 233 -6.04 -0.98 -5.19
N SER A 234 -5.08 -0.72 -6.08
CA SER A 234 -5.08 0.40 -7.01
C SER A 234 -4.89 -0.13 -8.43
N LEU A 235 -5.72 0.29 -9.35
CA LEU A 235 -5.64 -0.07 -10.78
C LEU A 235 -5.56 1.19 -11.64
N PRO A 236 -4.75 1.19 -12.71
CA PRO A 236 -3.84 0.12 -13.12
C PRO A 236 -2.75 -0.16 -12.08
N ASN A 237 -2.09 -1.31 -12.15
CA ASN A 237 -1.02 -1.73 -11.25
C ASN A 237 0.22 -2.22 -12.03
N TYR A 238 1.28 -2.63 -11.32
CA TYR A 238 2.56 -3.05 -11.90
C TYR A 238 3.05 -4.36 -11.27
N ASP A 239 4.01 -5.04 -11.94
CA ASP A 239 4.71 -6.20 -11.37
C ASP A 239 5.99 -5.72 -10.64
N PRO A 240 6.09 -5.89 -9.32
CA PRO A 240 7.28 -5.52 -8.55
C PRO A 240 8.57 -6.23 -8.98
N ASN A 241 8.47 -7.38 -9.66
CA ASN A 241 9.63 -8.06 -10.23
C ASN A 241 10.19 -7.34 -11.47
N ASN A 242 9.39 -6.48 -12.13
CA ASN A 242 9.75 -5.74 -13.34
C ASN A 242 9.16 -4.32 -13.29
N PRO A 243 9.55 -3.48 -12.32
CA PRO A 243 9.05 -2.12 -12.22
C PRO A 243 9.45 -1.32 -13.48
N GLY A 244 8.61 -0.38 -13.89
CA GLY A 244 8.83 0.47 -15.06
C GLY A 244 8.52 -0.17 -16.42
N VAL A 245 8.14 -1.45 -16.49
CA VAL A 245 7.75 -2.12 -17.75
C VAL A 245 6.25 -2.03 -18.00
N SER A 246 5.46 -1.84 -16.94
CA SER A 246 4.00 -1.71 -16.98
C SER A 246 3.54 -0.30 -17.42
N ASP A 247 2.23 -0.07 -17.50
CA ASP A 247 1.66 1.27 -17.67
C ASP A 247 2.30 2.24 -16.65
N PRO A 248 2.85 3.39 -17.07
CA PRO A 248 3.44 4.36 -16.14
C PRO A 248 2.51 4.82 -15.01
N ARG A 249 1.17 4.77 -15.24
CA ARG A 249 0.17 5.05 -14.22
C ARG A 249 0.06 3.94 -13.18
N GLY A 250 0.58 2.75 -13.47
CA GLY A 250 0.49 1.58 -12.61
C GLY A 250 1.24 1.71 -11.31
N GLU A 251 2.26 2.55 -11.23
CA GLU A 251 3.02 2.78 -9.99
C GLU A 251 2.32 3.77 -9.04
N PHE A 252 1.32 4.50 -9.54
CA PHE A 252 0.59 5.48 -8.74
C PHE A 252 -0.50 4.81 -7.90
N ASN A 253 -0.42 4.95 -6.56
CA ASN A 253 -1.39 4.38 -5.65
C ASN A 253 -2.64 5.26 -5.53
N ASN A 254 -3.69 4.94 -6.27
CA ASN A 254 -4.93 5.72 -6.27
C ASN A 254 -5.67 5.71 -4.91
N ALA A 255 -5.41 4.74 -4.03
CA ALA A 255 -6.04 4.69 -2.71
C ALA A 255 -5.47 5.73 -1.74
N THR A 256 -4.19 6.10 -1.90
CA THR A 256 -3.46 6.96 -0.95
C THR A 256 -2.89 8.24 -1.56
N MET A 257 -2.80 8.32 -2.90
CA MET A 257 -2.18 9.46 -3.59
C MET A 257 -3.18 10.27 -4.42
N SER A 258 -4.23 9.64 -4.99
CA SER A 258 -5.29 10.40 -5.66
C SER A 258 -6.12 11.15 -4.63
N THR A 259 -6.33 12.44 -4.85
CA THR A 259 -7.27 13.25 -4.08
C THR A 259 -8.48 13.58 -4.94
N TYR A 260 -9.65 13.27 -4.42
CA TYR A 260 -10.93 13.47 -5.10
C TYR A 260 -11.91 14.25 -4.24
N ASP A 261 -12.73 15.06 -4.86
CA ASP A 261 -14.02 15.41 -4.34
C ASP A 261 -14.86 14.13 -4.38
N LEU A 262 -15.15 13.54 -3.22
CA LEU A 262 -15.80 12.24 -3.13
C LEU A 262 -17.34 12.33 -3.00
N GLY A 263 -17.86 13.55 -2.99
CA GLY A 263 -19.29 13.82 -3.03
C GLY A 263 -20.04 13.26 -1.82
N SER A 264 -21.21 12.75 -2.05
CA SER A 264 -22.17 12.36 -1.02
C SER A 264 -21.71 11.30 -0.01
N VAL A 265 -20.54 10.66 -0.18
CA VAL A 265 -19.95 9.80 0.87
C VAL A 265 -19.46 10.60 2.08
N PHE A 266 -19.40 11.93 2.00
CA PHE A 266 -19.16 12.83 3.14
C PHE A 266 -20.38 13.03 4.05
N LYS A 267 -21.60 12.85 3.54
CA LYS A 267 -22.83 13.17 4.27
C LYS A 267 -22.97 12.46 5.63
N PRO A 268 -22.55 11.18 5.79
CA PRO A 268 -22.55 10.56 7.12
C PRO A 268 -21.78 11.35 8.17
N LEU A 269 -20.66 11.99 7.80
CA LEU A 269 -19.87 12.85 8.71
C LEU A 269 -20.70 14.07 9.14
N THR A 270 -21.40 14.71 8.19
CA THR A 270 -22.25 15.86 8.50
C THR A 270 -23.41 15.47 9.41
N MET A 271 -24.02 14.29 9.20
CA MET A 271 -25.07 13.77 10.09
C MET A 271 -24.53 13.55 11.51
N ALA A 272 -23.33 12.93 11.61
CA ALA A 272 -22.66 12.72 12.89
C ALA A 272 -22.40 14.04 13.62
N MET A 273 -21.86 15.03 12.94
CA MET A 273 -21.59 16.37 13.51
C MET A 273 -22.86 17.04 14.03
N ALA A 274 -23.96 16.97 13.25
CA ALA A 274 -25.22 17.61 13.63
C ALA A 274 -25.89 16.93 14.82
N LEU A 275 -25.73 15.62 14.97
CA LEU A 275 -26.26 14.87 16.13
C LEU A 275 -25.39 15.10 17.37
N GLU A 276 -24.06 15.07 17.22
CA GLU A 276 -23.11 15.22 18.33
C GLU A 276 -23.21 16.60 18.98
N ASP A 277 -23.42 17.66 18.19
CA ASP A 277 -23.61 19.03 18.69
C ASP A 277 -25.07 19.31 19.09
N GLU A 278 -25.97 18.32 19.01
CA GLU A 278 -27.41 18.44 19.34
C GLU A 278 -28.11 19.56 18.57
N VAL A 279 -27.57 19.98 17.40
CA VAL A 279 -28.18 21.05 16.57
C VAL A 279 -29.32 20.54 15.70
N SER A 280 -29.56 19.23 15.70
CA SER A 280 -30.66 18.55 15.01
C SER A 280 -31.01 17.24 15.69
N SER A 281 -32.15 16.68 15.32
CA SER A 281 -32.59 15.35 15.75
C SER A 281 -32.97 14.47 14.54
N LEU A 282 -33.12 13.18 14.80
CA LEU A 282 -33.47 12.20 13.76
C LEU A 282 -34.90 12.41 13.20
N THR A 283 -35.79 13.05 13.97
CA THR A 283 -37.21 13.25 13.63
C THR A 283 -37.51 14.64 13.12
N GLU A 284 -36.59 15.59 13.31
CA GLU A 284 -36.77 16.95 12.79
C GLU A 284 -36.78 16.95 11.26
N THR A 285 -37.77 17.67 10.67
CA THR A 285 -37.92 17.73 9.20
C THR A 285 -37.42 19.06 8.63
N TYR A 286 -36.82 18.96 7.45
CA TYR A 286 -36.21 20.08 6.72
C TYR A 286 -36.95 20.31 5.41
N PRO A 287 -37.22 21.57 5.01
CA PRO A 287 -37.99 21.93 3.82
C PRO A 287 -37.19 21.80 2.53
N VAL A 288 -36.63 20.60 2.27
CA VAL A 288 -35.77 20.30 1.09
C VAL A 288 -36.50 20.44 -0.25
N HIS A 289 -37.84 20.41 -0.27
CA HIS A 289 -38.67 20.64 -1.44
C HIS A 289 -38.64 22.10 -1.90
N GLN A 290 -38.23 23.04 -1.03
CA GLN A 290 -38.16 24.46 -1.36
C GLN A 290 -36.76 24.82 -1.93
N PRO A 291 -36.68 25.86 -2.81
CA PRO A 291 -35.40 26.40 -3.23
C PRO A 291 -34.56 26.86 -2.02
N PHE A 292 -33.32 26.40 -1.97
CA PHE A 292 -32.39 26.76 -0.92
C PHE A 292 -31.18 27.51 -1.48
N ARG A 293 -30.93 28.70 -0.95
CA ARG A 293 -29.85 29.58 -1.42
C ARG A 293 -28.89 29.94 -0.29
N VAL A 294 -27.62 29.82 -0.58
CA VAL A 294 -26.55 30.27 0.31
C VAL A 294 -25.73 31.32 -0.44
N ARG A 295 -25.72 32.54 0.08
CA ARG A 295 -25.17 33.72 -0.62
C ARG A 295 -25.80 33.87 -2.01
N ASN A 296 -25.01 33.76 -3.08
CA ASN A 296 -25.45 33.90 -4.48
C ASN A 296 -25.60 32.54 -5.22
N LYS A 297 -25.49 31.40 -4.50
CA LYS A 297 -25.59 30.07 -5.09
C LYS A 297 -26.84 29.35 -4.64
N PHE A 298 -27.55 28.72 -5.58
CA PHE A 298 -28.64 27.78 -5.28
C PHE A 298 -28.04 26.39 -5.07
N ILE A 299 -28.43 25.77 -3.94
CA ILE A 299 -28.11 24.37 -3.67
C ILE A 299 -29.21 23.52 -4.31
N ARG A 300 -28.80 22.52 -5.09
CA ARG A 300 -29.70 21.65 -5.84
C ARG A 300 -29.50 20.21 -5.44
N ASP A 301 -30.59 19.47 -5.45
CA ASP A 301 -30.58 18.01 -5.34
C ASP A 301 -30.67 17.41 -6.75
N ASP A 302 -30.00 16.28 -6.97
CA ASP A 302 -30.07 15.53 -8.23
C ASP A 302 -31.47 14.94 -8.43
N HIS A 303 -32.11 14.54 -7.33
CA HIS A 303 -33.47 14.04 -7.25
C HIS A 303 -34.24 14.85 -6.18
N PRO A 304 -34.87 15.97 -6.55
CA PRO A 304 -35.57 16.82 -5.58
C PRO A 304 -36.77 16.08 -4.97
N SER A 305 -36.89 16.12 -3.64
CA SER A 305 -38.08 15.66 -2.93
C SER A 305 -39.21 16.68 -3.05
N GLU A 306 -40.44 16.21 -3.08
CA GLU A 306 -41.66 17.05 -3.08
C GLU A 306 -42.13 17.40 -1.67
N ILE A 307 -41.57 16.77 -0.63
CA ILE A 307 -41.96 16.92 0.76
C ILE A 307 -40.75 17.26 1.66
N PRO A 308 -40.98 17.81 2.84
CA PRO A 308 -39.92 17.93 3.86
C PRO A 308 -39.36 16.56 4.23
N LEU A 309 -38.03 16.48 4.47
CA LEU A 309 -37.38 15.25 4.86
C LEU A 309 -36.77 15.35 6.25
N ALA A 310 -36.89 14.27 7.03
CA ALA A 310 -36.13 14.06 8.24
C ALA A 310 -34.71 13.53 7.92
N MET A 311 -33.79 13.64 8.89
CA MET A 311 -32.36 13.31 8.71
C MET A 311 -32.12 11.92 8.09
N PRO A 312 -32.78 10.82 8.51
CA PRO A 312 -32.57 9.51 7.86
C PRO A 312 -32.94 9.49 6.37
N LYS A 313 -34.00 10.19 5.98
CA LYS A 313 -34.41 10.31 4.58
C LYS A 313 -33.49 11.26 3.80
N ILE A 314 -33.01 12.34 4.40
CA ILE A 314 -31.99 13.23 3.80
C ILE A 314 -30.78 12.41 3.39
N LEU A 315 -30.30 11.51 4.25
CA LEU A 315 -29.17 10.64 3.93
C LEU A 315 -29.51 9.59 2.87
N ALA A 316 -30.68 8.95 2.96
CA ALA A 316 -31.11 7.88 2.06
C ALA A 316 -31.36 8.37 0.64
N GLU A 317 -32.01 9.51 0.48
CA GLU A 317 -32.27 10.16 -0.81
C GLU A 317 -31.07 11.01 -1.28
N SER A 318 -30.04 11.13 -0.40
CA SER A 318 -28.82 11.89 -0.70
C SER A 318 -29.06 13.38 -0.97
N SER A 319 -30.00 14.03 -0.23
CA SER A 319 -30.33 15.45 -0.43
C SER A 319 -29.13 16.35 -0.07
N ASN A 320 -28.67 17.15 -1.03
CA ASN A 320 -27.66 18.20 -0.82
C ASN A 320 -28.25 19.36 -0.01
N ARG A 321 -29.53 19.71 -0.27
CA ARG A 321 -30.22 20.79 0.44
C ARG A 321 -30.36 20.50 1.92
N GLY A 322 -30.83 19.30 2.28
CA GLY A 322 -30.97 18.89 3.68
C GLY A 322 -29.63 18.85 4.40
N THR A 323 -28.62 18.29 3.75
CA THR A 323 -27.26 18.24 4.30
C THR A 323 -26.67 19.64 4.50
N ALA A 324 -26.88 20.55 3.53
CA ALA A 324 -26.45 21.95 3.63
C ALA A 324 -27.10 22.71 4.80
N MET A 325 -28.41 22.48 5.02
CA MET A 325 -29.13 23.07 6.14
C MET A 325 -28.57 22.59 7.49
N LEU A 326 -28.27 21.30 7.63
CA LEU A 326 -27.61 20.72 8.79
C LEU A 326 -26.23 21.32 9.03
N ALA A 327 -25.40 21.40 7.99
CA ALA A 327 -24.05 21.93 8.07
C ALA A 327 -23.99 23.41 8.53
N LEU A 328 -24.94 24.24 8.11
CA LEU A 328 -25.02 25.62 8.56
C LEU A 328 -25.39 25.74 10.04
N ARG A 329 -26.12 24.77 10.61
CA ARG A 329 -26.39 24.72 12.03
C ARG A 329 -25.15 24.29 12.84
N VAL A 330 -24.38 23.36 12.34
CA VAL A 330 -23.08 22.96 12.92
C VAL A 330 -22.11 24.14 12.88
N GLY A 331 -22.08 24.86 11.76
CA GLY A 331 -21.19 26.00 11.56
C GLY A 331 -19.78 25.59 11.06
N GLY A 332 -19.14 26.53 10.38
CA GLY A 332 -17.87 26.25 9.68
C GLY A 332 -16.70 25.92 10.61
N ASP A 333 -16.60 26.57 11.77
CA ASP A 333 -15.49 26.34 12.69
C ASP A 333 -15.59 24.98 13.39
N GLN A 334 -16.78 24.58 13.78
CA GLN A 334 -17.03 23.26 14.37
C GLN A 334 -16.83 22.15 13.32
N GLN A 335 -17.33 22.35 12.09
CA GLN A 335 -17.08 21.44 10.98
C GLN A 335 -15.57 21.21 10.75
N LYS A 336 -14.76 22.29 10.71
CA LYS A 336 -13.30 22.19 10.58
C LYS A 336 -12.68 21.37 11.70
N LYS A 337 -13.09 21.59 12.93
CA LYS A 337 -12.59 20.87 14.10
C LYS A 337 -12.83 19.37 13.96
N TYR A 338 -14.05 18.94 13.63
CA TYR A 338 -14.37 17.53 13.42
C TYR A 338 -13.57 16.92 12.25
N LEU A 339 -13.47 17.62 11.11
CA LEU A 339 -12.71 17.13 9.96
C LEU A 339 -11.22 16.97 10.28
N GLN A 340 -10.66 17.86 11.10
CA GLN A 340 -9.29 17.74 11.58
C GLN A 340 -9.13 16.56 12.55
N GLU A 341 -10.04 16.37 13.48
CA GLU A 341 -10.05 15.25 14.41
C GLU A 341 -10.24 13.90 13.69
N LEU A 342 -10.93 13.89 12.56
CA LEU A 342 -11.07 12.75 11.67
C LEU A 342 -9.88 12.52 10.73
N GLY A 343 -8.82 13.35 10.83
CA GLY A 343 -7.60 13.21 10.02
C GLY A 343 -7.74 13.66 8.57
N LEU A 344 -8.80 14.40 8.21
CA LEU A 344 -9.07 14.83 6.83
C LEU A 344 -8.34 16.12 6.42
N PHE A 345 -7.51 16.70 7.28
CA PHE A 345 -6.69 17.89 6.98
C PHE A 345 -5.23 17.56 6.79
N ASP A 346 -4.82 16.32 7.04
CA ASP A 346 -3.46 15.85 6.90
C ASP A 346 -3.37 14.61 6.00
N ARG A 347 -2.15 14.16 5.75
CA ARG A 347 -1.93 12.85 5.10
C ARG A 347 -2.50 11.75 5.98
N ALA A 348 -3.12 10.75 5.38
CA ALA A 348 -3.49 9.55 6.13
C ALA A 348 -2.25 9.00 6.85
N PRO A 349 -2.33 8.78 8.17
CA PRO A 349 -1.20 8.32 8.98
C PRO A 349 -0.98 6.81 8.77
N ILE A 350 -0.45 6.47 7.61
CA ILE A 350 -0.07 5.11 7.20
C ILE A 350 1.45 5.05 7.02
N GLU A 351 2.06 3.88 7.19
CA GLU A 351 3.52 3.71 7.11
C GLU A 351 4.09 3.96 5.71
N LEU A 352 3.25 3.90 4.67
CA LEU A 352 3.69 4.12 3.28
C LEU A 352 4.04 5.58 3.03
N PHE A 353 5.15 5.81 2.33
CA PHE A 353 5.54 7.15 1.87
C PHE A 353 4.65 7.68 0.74
N GLU A 354 4.02 6.76 0.00
CA GLU A 354 3.09 7.04 -1.09
C GLU A 354 1.73 7.49 -0.52
N SER A 355 1.71 8.69 0.08
CA SER A 355 0.53 9.33 0.68
C SER A 355 0.53 10.82 0.37
N THR A 356 -0.63 11.37 0.03
CA THR A 356 -0.79 12.78 -0.38
C THR A 356 -1.62 13.56 0.62
N LYS A 357 -1.29 14.86 0.81
CA LYS A 357 -2.10 15.78 1.59
C LYS A 357 -3.42 16.09 0.88
N PRO A 358 -4.51 16.31 1.63
CA PRO A 358 -5.77 16.77 1.06
C PRO A 358 -5.63 18.16 0.44
N GLN A 359 -6.55 18.47 -0.46
CA GLN A 359 -6.70 19.82 -1.02
C GLN A 359 -7.90 20.50 -0.35
N LEU A 360 -7.64 21.60 0.32
CA LEU A 360 -8.62 22.33 1.12
C LEU A 360 -8.81 23.74 0.56
N GLN A 361 -10.03 24.25 0.72
CA GLN A 361 -10.30 25.66 0.42
C GLN A 361 -9.60 26.57 1.44
N SER A 362 -8.94 27.62 0.94
CA SER A 362 -8.24 28.61 1.80
C SER A 362 -9.20 29.42 2.68
N ASN A 363 -10.38 29.73 2.15
CA ASN A 363 -11.41 30.50 2.83
C ASN A 363 -12.59 29.62 3.22
N TRP A 364 -12.83 29.45 4.53
CA TRP A 364 -13.95 28.68 5.04
C TRP A 364 -15.13 29.58 5.37
N ILE A 365 -15.94 29.87 4.36
CA ILE A 365 -17.17 30.67 4.46
C ILE A 365 -18.39 29.75 4.44
N ASP A 366 -19.61 30.29 4.71
CA ASP A 366 -20.83 29.47 4.70
C ASP A 366 -21.01 28.62 3.45
N LEU A 367 -20.64 29.15 2.27
CA LEU A 367 -20.70 28.37 1.04
C LEU A 367 -19.72 27.21 1.04
N THR A 368 -18.52 27.39 1.61
CA THR A 368 -17.54 26.31 1.78
C THR A 368 -18.05 25.28 2.76
N THR A 369 -18.58 25.71 3.92
CA THR A 369 -19.21 24.83 4.90
C THR A 369 -20.29 23.95 4.26
N VAL A 370 -21.14 24.56 3.45
CA VAL A 370 -22.21 23.86 2.72
C VAL A 370 -21.64 22.88 1.70
N THR A 371 -20.72 23.30 0.84
CA THR A 371 -20.19 22.40 -0.21
C THR A 371 -19.40 21.23 0.37
N VAL A 372 -18.59 21.47 1.38
CA VAL A 372 -17.83 20.42 2.09
C VAL A 372 -18.75 19.41 2.76
N SER A 373 -19.92 19.83 3.26
CA SER A 373 -20.86 18.93 3.93
C SER A 373 -21.33 17.76 3.06
N TYR A 374 -21.35 17.95 1.76
CA TYR A 374 -21.69 16.89 0.78
C TYR A 374 -20.52 16.54 -0.15
N GLY A 375 -19.28 16.85 0.30
CA GLY A 375 -18.03 16.37 -0.30
C GLY A 375 -17.56 17.07 -1.57
N HIS A 376 -17.86 18.38 -1.72
CA HIS A 376 -17.33 19.24 -2.77
C HIS A 376 -16.49 20.37 -2.19
N GLY A 377 -15.42 20.74 -2.85
CA GLY A 377 -14.48 21.77 -2.37
C GLY A 377 -13.55 21.27 -1.25
N ILE A 378 -13.54 19.99 -1.02
CA ILE A 378 -12.55 19.25 -0.23
C ILE A 378 -12.16 17.99 -1.00
N SER A 379 -10.89 17.89 -1.40
CA SER A 379 -10.40 16.71 -2.10
C SER A 379 -9.50 15.91 -1.16
N VAL A 380 -9.89 14.68 -0.86
CA VAL A 380 -9.20 13.78 0.05
C VAL A 380 -8.88 12.44 -0.63
N THR A 381 -7.97 11.68 -0.06
CA THR A 381 -7.69 10.33 -0.56
C THR A 381 -8.79 9.36 -0.11
N PRO A 382 -9.06 8.30 -0.91
CA PRO A 382 -10.01 7.26 -0.52
C PRO A 382 -9.71 6.66 0.85
N LEU A 383 -8.44 6.42 1.18
CA LEU A 383 -8.05 5.88 2.49
C LEU A 383 -8.38 6.83 3.65
N ALA A 384 -8.10 8.13 3.50
CA ALA A 384 -8.40 9.09 4.55
C ALA A 384 -9.91 9.15 4.84
N LEU A 385 -10.74 9.16 3.80
CA LEU A 385 -12.19 9.16 3.97
C LEU A 385 -12.71 7.83 4.53
N ALA A 386 -12.18 6.69 4.09
CA ALA A 386 -12.52 5.38 4.66
C ALA A 386 -12.26 5.32 6.17
N SER A 387 -11.12 5.84 6.62
CA SER A 387 -10.77 5.91 8.05
C SER A 387 -11.69 6.86 8.82
N ALA A 388 -12.04 8.01 8.25
CA ALA A 388 -12.96 8.97 8.85
C ALA A 388 -14.39 8.41 9.01
N ILE A 389 -14.90 7.74 7.97
CA ILE A 389 -16.22 7.05 8.05
C ILE A 389 -16.13 5.88 9.02
N GLY A 390 -15.00 5.16 9.08
CA GLY A 390 -14.78 4.10 10.06
C GLY A 390 -14.98 4.58 11.49
N ALA A 391 -14.55 5.79 11.83
CA ALA A 391 -14.74 6.37 13.15
C ALA A 391 -16.23 6.57 13.48
N THR A 392 -17.07 6.96 12.52
CA THR A 392 -18.52 7.12 12.76
C THR A 392 -19.25 5.79 13.00
N LEU A 393 -18.63 4.66 12.65
CA LEU A 393 -19.20 3.31 12.75
C LEU A 393 -18.50 2.46 13.83
N ASN A 394 -17.44 2.96 14.42
CA ASN A 394 -16.65 2.32 15.45
C ASN A 394 -16.84 2.99 16.81
N ASP A 395 -18.07 3.04 17.28
CA ASP A 395 -18.38 3.67 18.58
C ASP A 395 -17.84 5.12 18.71
N GLY A 396 -17.72 5.83 17.59
CA GLY A 396 -17.17 7.18 17.51
C GLY A 396 -15.64 7.28 17.71
N LEU A 397 -14.94 6.15 17.70
CA LEU A 397 -13.50 6.06 17.90
C LEU A 397 -12.73 6.06 16.55
N TYR A 398 -11.93 7.10 16.34
CA TYR A 398 -10.97 7.12 15.23
C TYR A 398 -9.74 6.26 15.57
N ILE A 399 -9.37 5.40 14.66
CA ILE A 399 -8.16 4.58 14.70
C ILE A 399 -7.38 4.82 13.43
N SER A 400 -6.08 5.09 13.55
CA SER A 400 -5.20 5.29 12.39
C SER A 400 -5.09 4.03 11.54
N PRO A 401 -5.18 4.14 10.21
CA PRO A 401 -4.97 2.99 9.34
C PRO A 401 -3.51 2.52 9.40
N THR A 402 -3.31 1.20 9.32
CA THR A 402 -1.98 0.59 9.34
C THR A 402 -1.88 -0.59 8.37
N ILE A 403 -0.71 -0.78 7.75
CA ILE A 403 -0.39 -1.98 6.97
C ILE A 403 0.33 -3.05 7.81
N LEU A 404 0.58 -2.81 9.09
CA LEU A 404 1.16 -3.80 9.98
C LEU A 404 0.05 -4.65 10.61
N LYS A 405 0.34 -5.93 10.78
CA LYS A 405 -0.56 -6.84 11.51
C LYS A 405 -0.68 -6.40 12.96
N TYR A 406 -1.92 -6.23 13.43
CA TYR A 406 -2.21 -5.86 14.82
C TYR A 406 -1.70 -6.91 15.80
N ASN A 407 -1.01 -6.43 16.83
CA ASN A 407 -0.57 -7.25 17.95
C ASN A 407 -1.54 -7.02 19.13
N PRO A 408 -2.31 -8.03 19.56
CA PRO A 408 -3.25 -7.87 20.68
C PRO A 408 -2.62 -7.44 22.00
N ASN A 409 -1.31 -7.64 22.16
CA ASN A 409 -0.58 -7.21 23.35
C ASN A 409 -0.10 -5.74 23.29
N SER A 410 -0.25 -5.08 22.15
CA SER A 410 0.06 -3.65 22.01
C SER A 410 -1.16 -2.79 22.37
N LYS A 411 -0.90 -1.62 22.96
CA LYS A 411 -1.97 -0.64 23.20
C LYS A 411 -2.39 -0.03 21.86
N LEU A 412 -3.67 -0.13 21.55
CA LEU A 412 -4.25 0.53 20.38
C LEU A 412 -4.46 2.02 20.70
N GLU A 413 -3.91 2.89 19.87
CA GLU A 413 -4.13 4.33 19.98
C GLU A 413 -5.49 4.68 19.34
N THR A 414 -6.39 5.20 20.15
CA THR A 414 -7.73 5.59 19.74
C THR A 414 -8.00 7.04 20.11
N ARG A 415 -8.78 7.74 19.30
CA ARG A 415 -9.27 9.09 19.57
C ARG A 415 -10.78 9.11 19.44
N ARG A 416 -11.48 9.49 20.53
CA ARG A 416 -12.93 9.67 20.48
C ARG A 416 -13.27 10.98 19.77
N VAL A 417 -14.06 10.89 18.72
CA VAL A 417 -14.54 12.03 17.94
C VAL A 417 -16.04 12.21 18.12
N PHE A 418 -16.78 11.12 18.27
CA PHE A 418 -18.22 11.11 18.48
C PHE A 418 -18.59 10.22 19.65
N SER A 419 -19.78 10.44 20.19
CA SER A 419 -20.40 9.57 21.18
C SER A 419 -20.84 8.23 20.56
N SER A 420 -21.02 7.21 21.42
CA SER A 420 -21.58 5.92 20.99
C SER A 420 -23.00 6.07 20.45
N GLU A 421 -23.79 7.02 21.00
CA GLU A 421 -25.15 7.29 20.57
C GLU A 421 -25.19 7.85 19.15
N THR A 422 -24.35 8.85 18.87
CA THR A 422 -24.17 9.40 17.52
C THR A 422 -23.73 8.31 16.53
N SER A 423 -22.74 7.48 16.91
CA SER A 423 -22.24 6.38 16.09
C SER A 423 -23.36 5.38 15.74
N ASN A 424 -24.16 4.97 16.71
CA ASN A 424 -25.29 4.07 16.48
C ASN A 424 -26.35 4.70 15.56
N SER A 425 -26.66 5.97 15.74
CA SER A 425 -27.61 6.68 14.89
C SER A 425 -27.13 6.76 13.44
N VAL A 426 -25.83 7.03 13.20
CA VAL A 426 -25.25 7.05 11.86
C VAL A 426 -25.24 5.65 11.24
N LYS A 427 -24.92 4.63 12.01
CA LYS A 427 -24.98 3.22 11.59
C LYS A 427 -26.38 2.85 11.06
N ASP A 428 -27.42 3.19 11.83
CA ASP A 428 -28.82 2.92 11.46
C ASP A 428 -29.23 3.67 10.18
N MET A 429 -28.84 4.94 10.07
CA MET A 429 -29.10 5.73 8.86
C MET A 429 -28.38 5.18 7.65
N MET A 430 -27.12 4.73 7.78
CA MET A 430 -26.39 4.12 6.67
C MET A 430 -26.94 2.76 6.27
N ARG A 431 -27.53 1.99 7.22
CA ARG A 431 -28.29 0.79 6.90
C ARG A 431 -29.56 1.15 6.10
N TYR A 432 -30.27 2.19 6.49
CA TYR A 432 -31.46 2.67 5.78
C TYR A 432 -31.14 3.10 4.34
N VAL A 433 -29.98 3.70 4.07
CA VAL A 433 -29.50 3.99 2.69
C VAL A 433 -29.43 2.73 1.83
N VAL A 434 -28.95 1.62 2.38
CA VAL A 434 -28.78 0.36 1.63
C VAL A 434 -30.09 -0.39 1.47
N THR A 435 -31.03 -0.26 2.43
CA THR A 435 -32.32 -0.94 2.32
C THR A 435 -33.35 -0.16 1.51
N HIS A 436 -33.37 1.17 1.60
CA HIS A 436 -34.43 2.03 1.04
C HIS A 436 -33.92 3.15 0.12
N GLY A 437 -32.62 3.48 0.19
CA GLY A 437 -32.05 4.63 -0.52
C GLY A 437 -31.24 4.27 -1.76
N THR A 438 -30.28 5.12 -2.05
CA THR A 438 -29.40 5.06 -3.24
C THR A 438 -28.40 3.89 -3.22
N GLY A 439 -28.24 3.22 -2.08
CA GLY A 439 -27.27 2.14 -1.87
C GLY A 439 -27.79 0.71 -2.10
N LYS A 440 -29.02 0.54 -2.58
CA LYS A 440 -29.69 -0.78 -2.69
C LYS A 440 -28.89 -1.85 -3.39
N ASN A 441 -28.14 -1.48 -4.43
CA ASN A 441 -27.33 -2.42 -5.21
C ASN A 441 -26.08 -2.93 -4.47
N ALA A 442 -25.77 -2.42 -3.30
CA ALA A 442 -24.73 -2.95 -2.42
C ALA A 442 -25.27 -3.92 -1.36
N ASN A 443 -26.59 -4.13 -1.28
CA ASN A 443 -27.18 -5.02 -0.28
C ASN A 443 -26.82 -6.47 -0.58
N VAL A 444 -26.25 -7.15 0.42
CA VAL A 444 -25.95 -8.58 0.36
C VAL A 444 -26.75 -9.27 1.45
N PRO A 445 -27.77 -10.07 1.08
CA PRO A 445 -28.64 -10.73 2.05
C PRO A 445 -27.85 -11.53 3.08
N GLY A 446 -28.16 -11.32 4.36
CA GLY A 446 -27.56 -12.04 5.49
C GLY A 446 -26.23 -11.47 6.00
N TYR A 447 -25.68 -10.40 5.40
CA TYR A 447 -24.47 -9.76 5.90
C TYR A 447 -24.69 -8.35 6.47
N GLY A 448 -25.93 -7.87 6.47
CA GLY A 448 -26.27 -6.61 7.10
C GLY A 448 -25.43 -5.43 6.60
N VAL A 449 -25.30 -5.27 5.28
CA VAL A 449 -24.50 -4.20 4.70
C VAL A 449 -25.12 -2.84 4.96
N LEU A 450 -24.34 -1.90 5.42
CA LEU A 450 -24.68 -0.49 5.55
C LEU A 450 -23.73 0.35 4.70
N GLY A 451 -24.13 1.53 4.24
CA GLY A 451 -23.23 2.30 3.38
C GLY A 451 -23.82 3.56 2.77
N LYS A 452 -23.01 4.22 1.94
CA LYS A 452 -23.37 5.45 1.24
C LYS A 452 -22.73 5.51 -0.15
N THR A 453 -23.52 5.91 -1.15
CA THR A 453 -23.06 6.25 -2.51
C THR A 453 -22.50 7.67 -2.56
N GLY A 454 -21.51 7.90 -3.40
CA GLY A 454 -21.01 9.21 -3.76
C GLY A 454 -20.78 9.31 -5.27
N THR A 455 -21.28 10.37 -5.85
CA THR A 455 -21.00 10.75 -7.24
C THR A 455 -20.59 12.20 -7.24
N ALA A 456 -19.43 12.51 -7.77
CA ALA A 456 -18.91 13.87 -7.85
C ALA A 456 -18.38 14.15 -9.25
N GLU A 457 -18.62 15.36 -9.73
CA GLU A 457 -18.06 15.88 -10.97
C GLU A 457 -16.58 16.26 -10.74
N LYS A 458 -15.73 16.05 -11.72
CA LYS A 458 -14.31 16.45 -11.61
C LYS A 458 -14.15 17.96 -11.79
N PRO A 459 -13.35 18.61 -10.93
CA PRO A 459 -13.06 20.04 -11.09
C PRO A 459 -12.23 20.30 -12.35
N THR A 460 -12.55 21.36 -13.07
CA THR A 460 -11.84 21.88 -14.23
C THR A 460 -11.53 23.37 -14.08
N LYS A 461 -10.75 23.96 -14.98
CA LYS A 461 -10.45 25.41 -14.96
C LYS A 461 -11.70 26.31 -15.07
N GLY A 462 -12.84 25.77 -15.56
CA GLY A 462 -14.09 26.50 -15.75
C GLY A 462 -15.21 26.14 -14.75
N GLY A 463 -14.95 25.26 -13.79
CA GLY A 463 -15.97 24.73 -12.85
C GLY A 463 -15.90 23.22 -12.74
N TYR A 464 -17.04 22.55 -12.77
CA TYR A 464 -17.15 21.09 -12.71
C TYR A 464 -17.57 20.52 -14.06
N ASP A 465 -17.01 19.39 -14.44
CA ASP A 465 -17.30 18.69 -15.70
C ASP A 465 -18.28 17.56 -15.43
N GLN A 466 -19.51 17.70 -15.92
CA GLN A 466 -20.62 16.75 -15.72
C GLN A 466 -20.40 15.40 -16.42
N ASP A 467 -19.53 15.34 -17.41
CA ASP A 467 -19.22 14.11 -18.14
C ASP A 467 -18.11 13.30 -17.46
N ARG A 468 -17.29 13.92 -16.64
CA ARG A 468 -16.15 13.31 -15.93
C ARG A 468 -16.46 13.15 -14.44
N LEU A 469 -16.91 11.97 -14.10
CA LEU A 469 -17.35 11.66 -12.75
C LEU A 469 -16.31 10.86 -11.97
N VAL A 470 -16.27 11.10 -10.66
CA VAL A 470 -15.71 10.16 -9.69
C VAL A 470 -16.87 9.53 -8.95
N THR A 471 -16.95 8.21 -8.96
CA THR A 471 -18.00 7.48 -8.25
C THR A 471 -17.41 6.64 -7.15
N SER A 472 -18.07 6.64 -6.01
CA SER A 472 -17.59 5.94 -4.81
C SER A 472 -18.73 5.27 -4.06
N PHE A 473 -18.43 4.18 -3.40
CA PHE A 473 -19.28 3.61 -2.37
C PHE A 473 -18.44 3.27 -1.16
N VAL A 474 -18.89 3.69 0.01
CA VAL A 474 -18.38 3.24 1.29
C VAL A 474 -19.44 2.38 1.96
N GLY A 475 -19.07 1.14 2.29
CA GLY A 475 -19.95 0.20 2.99
C GLY A 475 -19.25 -0.45 4.15
N ALA A 476 -20.00 -0.84 5.18
CA ALA A 476 -19.48 -1.62 6.29
C ALA A 476 -20.40 -2.80 6.59
N PHE A 477 -19.86 -3.80 7.26
CA PHE A 477 -20.57 -5.02 7.69
C PHE A 477 -19.83 -5.71 8.84
N PRO A 478 -20.50 -6.58 9.62
CA PRO A 478 -21.96 -6.75 9.70
C PRO A 478 -22.64 -5.56 10.39
N TYR A 479 -23.95 -5.39 10.23
CA TYR A 479 -24.69 -4.26 10.78
C TYR A 479 -24.65 -4.18 12.30
N ASP A 480 -24.79 -5.31 12.99
CA ASP A 480 -24.91 -5.31 14.46
C ASP A 480 -23.62 -4.83 15.14
N ASP A 481 -22.45 -5.26 14.63
CA ASP A 481 -21.12 -4.81 15.09
C ASP A 481 -20.21 -4.54 13.89
N PRO A 482 -20.30 -3.37 13.26
CA PRO A 482 -19.50 -3.04 12.10
C PRO A 482 -18.01 -3.21 12.38
N THR A 483 -17.40 -4.17 11.73
CA THR A 483 -15.98 -4.52 11.89
C THR A 483 -15.19 -4.22 10.64
N TYR A 484 -15.78 -4.49 9.48
CA TYR A 484 -15.11 -4.35 8.19
C TYR A 484 -15.76 -3.25 7.37
N LEU A 485 -14.95 -2.32 6.88
CA LEU A 485 -15.36 -1.27 5.97
C LEU A 485 -14.72 -1.52 4.61
N VAL A 486 -15.53 -1.44 3.57
CA VAL A 486 -15.11 -1.56 2.17
C VAL A 486 -15.37 -0.23 1.47
N MET A 487 -14.35 0.34 0.85
CA MET A 487 -14.49 1.52 0.01
C MET A 487 -14.03 1.21 -1.41
N VAL A 488 -14.89 1.49 -2.37
CA VAL A 488 -14.61 1.36 -3.82
C VAL A 488 -14.75 2.73 -4.47
N THR A 489 -13.77 3.08 -5.30
CA THR A 489 -13.77 4.32 -6.09
C THR A 489 -13.45 4.02 -7.55
N TYR A 490 -14.22 4.60 -8.46
CA TYR A 490 -13.99 4.59 -9.90
C TYR A 490 -13.74 6.01 -10.40
N ASP A 491 -12.70 6.17 -11.17
CA ASP A 491 -12.36 7.43 -11.84
C ASP A 491 -12.82 7.40 -13.29
N GLU A 492 -13.75 8.28 -13.64
CA GLU A 492 -14.36 8.44 -14.97
C GLU A 492 -15.01 7.14 -15.49
N PRO A 493 -15.87 6.47 -14.70
CA PRO A 493 -16.59 5.31 -15.21
C PRO A 493 -17.54 5.71 -16.32
N GLN A 494 -17.61 4.86 -17.33
CA GLN A 494 -18.55 5.02 -18.46
C GLN A 494 -19.80 4.18 -18.24
N SER A 495 -20.91 4.63 -18.80
CA SER A 495 -22.15 3.85 -18.85
C SER A 495 -21.99 2.62 -19.77
N SER A 496 -22.77 1.60 -19.51
CA SER A 496 -22.88 0.41 -20.32
C SER A 496 -24.37 0.04 -20.52
N PRO A 497 -24.70 -0.87 -21.44
CA PRO A 497 -26.07 -1.39 -21.57
C PRO A 497 -26.58 -1.98 -20.25
N GLU A 498 -25.74 -2.67 -19.48
CA GLU A 498 -26.09 -3.28 -18.20
C GLU A 498 -26.36 -2.26 -17.09
N THR A 499 -25.88 -1.03 -17.25
CA THR A 499 -26.17 0.09 -16.34
C THR A 499 -27.31 0.96 -16.84
N TYR A 500 -28.03 0.52 -17.90
CA TYR A 500 -29.13 1.29 -18.51
C TYR A 500 -28.76 2.73 -18.87
N GLY A 501 -27.49 2.98 -19.22
CA GLY A 501 -26.96 4.31 -19.52
C GLY A 501 -26.57 5.15 -18.30
N PHE A 502 -26.75 4.66 -17.07
CA PHE A 502 -26.36 5.37 -15.86
C PHE A 502 -24.85 5.24 -15.56
N LYS A 503 -24.24 6.34 -15.11
CA LYS A 503 -22.82 6.41 -14.71
C LYS A 503 -22.64 6.53 -13.19
N GLY A 504 -23.70 6.80 -12.42
CA GLY A 504 -23.64 7.07 -10.99
C GLY A 504 -23.20 5.87 -10.13
N ALA A 505 -22.76 6.15 -8.91
CA ALA A 505 -22.20 5.16 -7.99
C ALA A 505 -23.12 3.99 -7.66
N GLY A 506 -24.44 4.20 -7.67
CA GLY A 506 -25.44 3.14 -7.49
C GLY A 506 -25.38 2.03 -8.55
N TRP A 507 -24.76 2.28 -9.71
CA TRP A 507 -24.70 1.36 -10.84
C TRP A 507 -23.31 0.76 -11.10
N ASN A 508 -22.30 1.23 -10.38
CA ASN A 508 -20.92 0.72 -10.49
C ASN A 508 -20.28 0.45 -9.11
N ALA A 509 -19.93 1.47 -8.34
CA ALA A 509 -19.23 1.29 -7.06
C ALA A 509 -20.06 0.50 -6.02
N ALA A 510 -21.38 0.74 -5.93
CA ALA A 510 -22.25 0.03 -5.00
C ALA A 510 -22.35 -1.48 -5.30
N PRO A 511 -22.74 -1.93 -6.53
CA PRO A 511 -22.78 -3.37 -6.82
C PRO A 511 -21.40 -4.04 -6.73
N THR A 512 -20.31 -3.36 -7.11
CA THR A 512 -18.95 -3.89 -6.94
C THR A 512 -18.62 -4.10 -5.46
N THR A 513 -19.01 -3.17 -4.59
CA THR A 513 -18.82 -3.33 -3.14
C THR A 513 -19.64 -4.49 -2.60
N GLY A 514 -20.89 -4.65 -3.04
CA GLY A 514 -21.71 -5.82 -2.67
C GLY A 514 -21.05 -7.14 -3.08
N ALA A 515 -20.56 -7.25 -4.31
CA ALA A 515 -19.85 -8.43 -4.80
C ALA A 515 -18.57 -8.72 -3.99
N ILE A 516 -17.81 -7.69 -3.64
CA ILE A 516 -16.65 -7.82 -2.76
C ILE A 516 -17.07 -8.39 -1.41
N ILE A 517 -18.08 -7.78 -0.75
CA ILE A 517 -18.56 -8.19 0.58
C ILE A 517 -19.03 -9.65 0.55
N GLU A 518 -19.79 -10.05 -0.46
CA GLU A 518 -20.28 -11.43 -0.61
C GLU A 518 -19.13 -12.45 -0.63
N ARG A 519 -18.02 -12.10 -1.28
CA ARG A 519 -16.83 -12.97 -1.37
C ARG A 519 -16.00 -12.97 -0.10
N ILE A 520 -15.80 -11.80 0.54
CA ILE A 520 -14.84 -11.68 1.65
C ILE A 520 -15.46 -11.98 3.01
N ALA A 521 -16.76 -11.80 3.21
CA ALA A 521 -17.40 -12.01 4.50
C ALA A 521 -17.14 -13.42 5.11
N PRO A 522 -17.32 -14.53 4.35
CA PRO A 522 -16.98 -15.85 4.89
C PRO A 522 -15.46 -16.04 5.11
N MET A 523 -14.59 -15.38 4.33
CA MET A 523 -13.14 -15.43 4.53
C MET A 523 -12.70 -14.76 5.83
N LEU A 524 -13.48 -13.76 6.27
CA LEU A 524 -13.27 -12.97 7.48
C LEU A 524 -14.03 -13.53 8.70
N GLY A 525 -14.70 -14.67 8.55
CA GLY A 525 -15.43 -15.34 9.61
C GLY A 525 -16.79 -14.72 9.94
N VAL A 526 -17.31 -13.84 9.06
CA VAL A 526 -18.65 -13.29 9.20
C VAL A 526 -19.67 -14.31 8.70
N THR A 527 -20.57 -14.76 9.58
CA THR A 527 -21.62 -15.71 9.25
C THR A 527 -22.82 -15.01 8.62
N ARG A 528 -23.50 -15.68 7.71
CA ARG A 528 -24.79 -15.19 7.21
C ARG A 528 -25.83 -15.32 8.31
N GLU A 529 -26.44 -14.21 8.68
CA GLU A 529 -27.57 -14.22 9.58
C GLU A 529 -28.87 -14.42 8.81
N VAL A 530 -29.65 -15.39 9.25
CA VAL A 530 -31.05 -15.54 8.85
C VAL A 530 -31.89 -14.77 9.87
N SER A 531 -31.69 -13.45 9.95
CA SER A 531 -32.39 -12.64 10.92
C SER A 531 -33.76 -12.15 10.43
N PRO A 532 -34.78 -12.16 11.31
CA PRO A 532 -36.02 -11.47 11.04
C PRO A 532 -35.78 -9.94 10.96
N LEU A 533 -36.70 -9.26 10.31
CA LEU A 533 -36.76 -7.79 10.19
C LEU A 533 -36.39 -7.10 11.51
N VAL A 534 -35.21 -6.46 11.57
CA VAL A 534 -34.84 -5.61 12.69
C VAL A 534 -35.61 -4.30 12.54
N LYS A 535 -36.53 -4.01 13.47
CA LYS A 535 -37.21 -2.71 13.51
C LYS A 535 -36.17 -1.65 13.88
N SER A 536 -35.98 -0.71 12.98
CA SER A 536 -35.18 0.50 13.28
C SER A 536 -35.78 1.23 14.53
N PRO A 537 -34.92 1.81 15.37
CA PRO A 537 -35.36 2.68 16.46
C PRO A 537 -36.22 3.88 15.96
N PHE A 538 -36.24 4.14 14.64
CA PHE A 538 -37.05 5.17 14.02
C PHE A 538 -38.46 4.69 13.57
N GLY A 539 -38.86 3.46 13.90
CA GLY A 539 -40.09 2.86 13.39
C GLY A 539 -40.02 2.49 11.90
N LEU A 540 -38.81 2.53 11.28
CA LEU A 540 -38.55 2.15 9.93
C LEU A 540 -38.19 0.67 9.90
N GLU A 541 -38.84 -0.12 9.03
CA GLU A 541 -38.48 -1.53 8.85
C GLU A 541 -37.13 -1.62 8.14
N LEU A 542 -36.14 -2.20 8.81
CA LEU A 542 -34.86 -2.55 8.22
C LEU A 542 -34.95 -4.00 7.76
N SER A 543 -35.00 -4.23 6.45
CA SER A 543 -34.90 -5.58 5.90
C SER A 543 -33.52 -6.16 6.15
N PRO A 544 -33.40 -7.44 6.47
CA PRO A 544 -32.13 -8.12 6.67
C PRO A 544 -31.26 -8.16 5.41
#